data_5a870b871d33f402be3bc55e9f867816
#
_entry.id   5a870b871d33f402be3bc55e9f867816
#
_cell.length_a   1.000
_cell.length_b   1.000
_cell.length_c   1.000
_cell.angle_alpha   90.00
_cell.angle_beta   90.00
_cell.angle_gamma   90.00
#
_symmetry.space_group_name_H-M   'P 1'
#
loop_
_entity.id
_entity.type
_entity.pdbx_description
1 polymer ?
#
loop_
_entity_poly.entity_id
_entity_poly.type
_entity_poly.pdbx_seq_one_letter_code
_entity_poly.pdbx_strand_id
1 'polypeptide(L)'
;MPPRLLSPDVTTASLAHDALPRDDVLHGSPTTAVLTLDALPTCEVGLWEMTQGSARDTEVDEVFVVVSGHGTVTFEDGERLGLTPGVAVRLRAGERTEWTITETLRKVWIA
;
A
#
# COMPACT_ATOMS: atom_id res chain seq x y z
N MET A 1 14.73 14.55 22.20
CA MET A 1 15.09 13.53 21.20
C MET A 1 13.83 12.85 20.68
N PRO A 2 13.69 12.67 19.38
CA PRO A 2 12.56 11.93 18.83
C PRO A 2 12.53 10.50 19.36
N PRO A 3 11.35 9.90 19.53
CA PRO A 3 11.23 8.52 19.96
C PRO A 3 11.78 7.56 18.89
N ARG A 4 12.38 6.47 19.33
CA ARG A 4 12.88 5.42 18.45
C ARG A 4 11.78 4.41 18.10
N LEU A 5 10.83 4.20 19.01
CA LEU A 5 9.69 3.34 18.75
C LEU A 5 8.68 4.10 17.92
N LEU A 6 8.50 3.69 16.66
CA LEU A 6 7.59 4.34 15.71
C LEU A 6 6.19 3.75 15.79
N SER A 7 6.09 2.44 16.02
CA SER A 7 4.83 1.74 16.22
C SER A 7 5.10 0.46 17.02
N PRO A 8 4.33 0.18 18.09
CA PRO A 8 4.50 -1.06 18.85
C PRO A 8 4.04 -2.29 18.06
N ASP A 9 3.16 -2.09 17.07
CA ASP A 9 2.67 -3.15 16.20
C ASP A 9 2.09 -2.53 14.94
N VAL A 10 2.81 -2.66 13.81
CA VAL A 10 2.37 -2.10 12.54
C VAL A 10 1.11 -2.77 11.99
N THR A 11 0.80 -3.99 12.44
CA THR A 11 -0.38 -4.71 11.97
C THR A 11 -1.68 -4.20 12.61
N THR A 12 -1.59 -3.52 13.74
CA THR A 12 -2.76 -3.03 14.49
C THR A 12 -2.83 -1.51 14.61
N ALA A 13 -1.83 -0.79 14.10
CA ALA A 13 -1.81 0.67 14.15
C ALA A 13 -3.08 1.24 13.50
N SER A 14 -3.71 2.22 14.17
CA SER A 14 -4.91 2.89 13.64
C SER A 14 -4.55 3.79 12.48
N LEU A 15 -5.27 3.67 11.37
CA LEU A 15 -5.10 4.48 10.18
C LEU A 15 -6.40 5.20 9.83
N ALA A 16 -6.28 6.45 9.38
CA ALA A 16 -7.42 7.23 8.93
C ALA A 16 -7.66 6.99 7.43
N HIS A 17 -8.84 6.46 7.10
CA HIS A 17 -9.20 6.11 5.73
C HIS A 17 -9.90 7.24 5.00
N ASP A 18 -9.61 7.37 3.72
CA ASP A 18 -10.29 8.25 2.77
C ASP A 18 -10.79 7.45 1.58
N ALA A 19 -11.89 7.89 0.98
CA ALA A 19 -12.35 7.34 -0.28
C ALA A 19 -11.36 7.68 -1.39
N LEU A 20 -11.16 6.75 -2.32
CA LEU A 20 -10.36 7.00 -3.50
C LEU A 20 -11.09 7.93 -4.49
N PRO A 21 -10.35 8.67 -5.35
CA PRO A 21 -10.96 9.40 -6.45
C PRO A 21 -11.82 8.45 -7.28
N ARG A 22 -13.03 8.89 -7.62
CA ARG A 22 -14.01 8.06 -8.33
C ARG A 22 -13.45 7.45 -9.61
N ASP A 23 -12.65 8.22 -10.36
CA ASP A 23 -12.08 7.79 -11.64
C ASP A 23 -11.02 6.69 -11.47
N ASP A 24 -10.48 6.52 -10.28
CA ASP A 24 -9.50 5.47 -10.00
C ASP A 24 -10.14 4.16 -9.55
N VAL A 25 -11.41 4.18 -9.14
CA VAL A 25 -12.11 2.99 -8.65
C VAL A 25 -12.62 2.17 -9.83
N LEU A 26 -12.27 0.88 -9.85
CA LEU A 26 -12.71 -0.07 -10.87
C LEU A 26 -13.86 -0.93 -10.36
N HIS A 27 -13.86 -1.26 -9.07
CA HIS A 27 -14.82 -2.19 -8.47
C HIS A 27 -15.00 -1.90 -6.99
N GLY A 28 -16.27 -1.93 -6.51
CA GLY A 28 -16.57 -1.73 -5.10
C GLY A 28 -16.42 -0.28 -4.66
N SER A 29 -16.19 -0.10 -3.37
CA SER A 29 -16.00 1.21 -2.74
C SER A 29 -14.78 1.18 -1.83
N PRO A 30 -13.58 0.87 -2.35
CA PRO A 30 -12.40 0.79 -1.52
C PRO A 30 -12.03 2.13 -0.93
N THR A 31 -11.43 2.08 0.26
CA THR A 31 -10.82 3.24 0.91
C THR A 31 -9.35 2.95 1.14
N THR A 32 -8.55 3.99 1.22
CA THR A 32 -7.12 3.87 1.52
C THR A 32 -6.73 4.75 2.69
N ALA A 33 -5.65 4.38 3.34
CA ALA A 33 -5.05 5.14 4.42
C ALA A 33 -3.53 5.12 4.27
N VAL A 34 -2.90 6.24 4.61
CA VAL A 34 -1.45 6.39 4.58
C VAL A 34 -1.01 7.03 5.89
N LEU A 35 0.04 6.49 6.48
CA LEU A 35 0.68 7.07 7.66
C LEU A 35 2.19 7.02 7.47
N THR A 36 2.84 8.18 7.40
CA THR A 36 4.30 8.24 7.42
C THR A 36 4.77 8.05 8.86
N LEU A 37 5.57 7.03 9.08
CA LEU A 37 6.12 6.73 10.41
C LEU A 37 7.35 7.57 10.71
N ASP A 38 8.23 7.74 9.74
CA ASP A 38 9.47 8.52 9.88
C ASP A 38 10.06 8.84 8.51
N ALA A 39 10.99 9.79 8.51
CA ALA A 39 11.75 10.16 7.34
C ALA A 39 13.25 9.93 7.58
N LEU A 40 13.91 9.29 6.62
CA LEU A 40 15.35 9.15 6.53
C LEU A 40 15.88 10.21 5.56
N PRO A 41 17.20 10.47 5.49
CA PRO A 41 17.71 11.52 4.59
C PRO A 41 17.28 11.43 3.14
N THR A 42 17.06 10.21 2.62
CA THR A 42 16.77 9.98 1.19
C THR A 42 15.44 9.29 0.93
N CYS A 43 14.69 8.92 1.97
CA CYS A 43 13.42 8.22 1.81
C CYS A 43 12.56 8.35 3.06
N GLU A 44 11.30 7.95 2.93
CA GLU A 44 10.36 7.88 4.03
C GLU A 44 9.93 6.43 4.25
N VAL A 45 9.45 6.13 5.44
CA VAL A 45 8.92 4.82 5.82
C VAL A 45 7.53 5.02 6.40
N GLY A 46 6.59 4.21 5.96
CA GLY A 46 5.23 4.36 6.45
C GLY A 46 4.38 3.10 6.29
N LEU A 47 3.11 3.28 6.59
CA LEU A 47 2.07 2.26 6.45
C LEU A 47 1.06 2.72 5.41
N TRP A 48 0.52 1.77 4.67
CA TRP A 48 -0.57 1.98 3.74
C TRP A 48 -1.55 0.82 3.86
N GLU A 49 -2.82 1.13 3.71
CA GLU A 49 -3.89 0.13 3.80
C GLU A 49 -4.96 0.42 2.75
N MET A 50 -5.51 -0.64 2.18
CA MET A 50 -6.64 -0.54 1.25
C MET A 50 -7.68 -1.58 1.61
N THR A 51 -8.93 -1.15 1.68
CA THR A 51 -10.06 -2.05 1.92
C THR A 51 -10.47 -2.78 0.64
N GLN A 52 -11.36 -3.77 0.77
CA GLN A 52 -11.81 -4.60 -0.34
C GLN A 52 -12.35 -3.78 -1.51
N GLY A 53 -11.92 -4.15 -2.71
CA GLY A 53 -12.30 -3.50 -3.95
C GLY A 53 -11.16 -3.49 -4.94
N SER A 54 -11.37 -2.83 -6.08
CA SER A 54 -10.35 -2.70 -7.11
C SER A 54 -10.18 -1.24 -7.50
N ALA A 55 -8.93 -0.83 -7.72
CA ALA A 55 -8.58 0.52 -8.11
C ALA A 55 -7.30 0.55 -8.93
N ARG A 56 -7.17 1.58 -9.76
CA ARG A 56 -5.95 1.83 -10.53
C ARG A 56 -5.08 2.86 -9.80
N ASP A 57 -3.80 2.80 -10.07
CA ASP A 57 -2.84 3.75 -9.55
C ASP A 57 -1.71 3.97 -10.55
N THR A 58 -1.02 5.09 -10.38
CA THR A 58 0.26 5.37 -11.04
C THR A 58 1.31 5.43 -9.94
N GLU A 59 2.32 4.59 -10.04
CA GLU A 59 3.25 4.36 -8.95
C GLU A 59 4.39 5.37 -8.88
N VAL A 60 4.99 5.46 -7.70
CA VAL A 60 6.27 6.12 -7.45
C VAL A 60 7.32 5.06 -7.19
N ASP A 61 8.59 5.45 -7.08
CA ASP A 61 9.64 4.53 -6.64
C ASP A 61 9.39 4.12 -5.19
N GLU A 62 9.20 2.83 -4.98
CA GLU A 62 8.80 2.30 -3.68
C GLU A 62 9.23 0.84 -3.54
N VAL A 63 9.57 0.45 -2.32
CA VAL A 63 9.61 -0.96 -1.92
C VAL A 63 8.59 -1.14 -0.81
N PHE A 64 7.81 -2.20 -0.87
CA PHE A 64 6.89 -2.49 0.23
C PHE A 64 6.90 -3.96 0.63
N VAL A 65 6.47 -4.21 1.85
CA VAL A 65 6.26 -5.56 2.39
C VAL A 65 4.83 -5.63 2.92
N VAL A 66 4.08 -6.64 2.46
CA VAL A 66 2.73 -6.90 2.97
C VAL A 66 2.82 -7.47 4.38
N VAL A 67 2.06 -6.89 5.31
CA VAL A 67 2.02 -7.34 6.70
C VAL A 67 0.70 -8.00 7.08
N SER A 68 -0.40 -7.70 6.36
CA SER A 68 -1.70 -8.34 6.56
C SER A 68 -2.57 -8.21 5.33
N GLY A 69 -3.57 -9.09 5.21
CA GLY A 69 -4.54 -9.05 4.13
C GLY A 69 -4.12 -9.84 2.90
N HIS A 70 -4.97 -9.75 1.86
CA HIS A 70 -4.81 -10.50 0.60
C HIS A 70 -5.29 -9.67 -0.58
N GLY A 71 -4.61 -9.81 -1.70
CA GLY A 71 -4.99 -9.19 -2.95
C GLY A 71 -4.04 -9.52 -4.08
N THR A 72 -4.15 -8.75 -5.14
CA THR A 72 -3.26 -8.84 -6.31
C THR A 72 -2.95 -7.44 -6.82
N VAL A 73 -1.79 -7.30 -7.43
CA VAL A 73 -1.44 -6.12 -8.23
C VAL A 73 -1.08 -6.58 -9.63
N THR A 74 -1.65 -5.91 -10.63
CA THR A 74 -1.43 -6.21 -12.05
C THR A 74 -0.80 -4.99 -12.71
N PHE A 75 0.27 -5.21 -13.47
CA PHE A 75 1.02 -4.17 -14.19
C PHE A 75 0.58 -4.11 -15.66
N GLU A 76 0.90 -3.00 -16.34
CA GLU A 76 0.52 -2.81 -17.75
C GLU A 76 1.06 -3.89 -18.69
N ASP A 77 2.25 -4.44 -18.39
CA ASP A 77 2.86 -5.51 -19.19
C ASP A 77 2.18 -6.87 -18.99
N GLY A 78 1.19 -6.93 -18.11
CA GLY A 78 0.45 -8.15 -17.79
C GLY A 78 1.00 -8.92 -16.60
N GLU A 79 2.14 -8.54 -16.04
CA GLU A 79 2.63 -9.17 -14.81
C GLU A 79 1.62 -9.01 -13.69
N ARG A 80 1.37 -10.10 -12.97
CA ARG A 80 0.43 -10.13 -11.86
C ARG A 80 1.07 -10.79 -10.66
N LEU A 81 1.05 -10.07 -9.54
CA LEU A 81 1.66 -10.54 -8.29
C LEU A 81 0.57 -10.78 -7.24
N GLY A 82 0.61 -11.96 -6.63
CA GLY A 82 -0.22 -12.26 -5.45
C GLY A 82 0.35 -11.56 -4.23
N LEU A 83 -0.51 -10.92 -3.47
CA LEU A 83 -0.14 -10.16 -2.27
C LEU A 83 -0.69 -10.88 -1.04
N THR A 84 0.23 -11.47 -0.28
CA THR A 84 -0.04 -12.11 1.01
C THR A 84 1.00 -11.67 2.02
N PRO A 85 0.75 -11.84 3.33
CA PRO A 85 1.73 -11.41 4.35
C PRO A 85 3.12 -11.99 4.08
N GLY A 86 4.14 -11.13 4.10
CA GLY A 86 5.53 -11.48 3.85
C GLY A 86 6.02 -11.19 2.42
N VAL A 87 5.12 -10.94 1.48
CA VAL A 87 5.50 -10.61 0.09
C VAL A 87 6.13 -9.22 0.04
N ALA A 88 7.29 -9.12 -0.61
CA ALA A 88 7.98 -7.86 -0.84
C ALA A 88 7.97 -7.54 -2.33
N VAL A 89 7.69 -6.27 -2.68
CA VAL A 89 7.54 -5.83 -4.07
C VAL A 89 8.29 -4.52 -4.29
N ARG A 90 8.89 -4.39 -5.47
CA ARG A 90 9.47 -3.13 -5.97
C ARG A 90 8.50 -2.51 -6.98
N LEU A 91 8.09 -1.26 -6.71
CA LEU A 91 7.36 -0.42 -7.67
C LEU A 91 8.29 0.64 -8.23
N ARG A 92 8.11 0.99 -9.50
CA ARG A 92 8.92 2.02 -10.17
C ARG A 92 8.04 3.18 -10.60
N ALA A 93 8.61 4.38 -10.50
CA ALA A 93 7.91 5.61 -10.87
C ALA A 93 7.33 5.51 -12.28
N GLY A 94 6.05 5.89 -12.43
CA GLY A 94 5.33 5.89 -13.70
C GLY A 94 4.65 4.59 -14.08
N GLU A 95 4.92 3.48 -13.37
CA GLU A 95 4.20 2.24 -13.63
C GLU A 95 2.72 2.41 -13.33
N ARG A 96 1.87 1.93 -14.24
CA ARG A 96 0.42 1.91 -14.02
C ARG A 96 0.01 0.54 -13.55
N THR A 97 -0.79 0.51 -12.50
CA THR A 97 -1.17 -0.72 -11.82
C THR A 97 -2.66 -0.77 -11.58
N GLU A 98 -3.15 -1.99 -11.41
CA GLU A 98 -4.50 -2.26 -10.92
C GLU A 98 -4.37 -3.14 -9.68
N TRP A 99 -4.93 -2.66 -8.57
CA TRP A 99 -4.95 -3.35 -7.29
C TRP A 99 -6.32 -3.96 -7.06
N THR A 100 -6.38 -5.25 -6.80
CA THR A 100 -7.60 -5.94 -6.40
C THR A 100 -7.42 -6.52 -5.03
N ILE A 101 -8.15 -6.00 -4.06
CA ILE A 101 -8.04 -6.39 -2.66
C ILE A 101 -9.26 -7.23 -2.30
N THR A 102 -9.02 -8.44 -1.81
CA THR A 102 -10.05 -9.38 -1.37
C THR A 102 -10.24 -9.37 0.14
N GLU A 103 -9.19 -9.03 0.87
CA GLU A 103 -9.19 -8.86 2.33
C GLU A 103 -8.32 -7.66 2.63
N THR A 104 -8.81 -6.70 3.40
CA THR A 104 -8.08 -5.44 3.69
C THR A 104 -6.58 -5.67 3.79
N LEU A 105 -5.84 -5.04 2.89
CA LEU A 105 -4.40 -5.22 2.71
C LEU A 105 -3.65 -4.09 3.38
N ARG A 106 -2.68 -4.45 4.20
CA ARG A 106 -1.78 -3.49 4.84
C ARG A 106 -0.34 -3.79 4.46
N LYS A 107 0.42 -2.75 4.15
CA LYS A 107 1.83 -2.87 3.82
C LYS A 107 2.66 -1.83 4.56
N VAL A 108 3.92 -2.18 4.81
CA VAL A 108 4.98 -1.23 5.18
C VAL A 108 5.67 -0.82 3.90
N TRP A 109 5.79 0.49 3.66
CA TRP A 109 6.43 1.01 2.45
C TRP A 109 7.65 1.87 2.78
N ILE A 110 8.58 1.88 1.84
CA ILE A 110 9.79 2.71 1.85
C ILE A 110 9.85 3.42 0.48
N ALA A 111 9.79 4.72 0.53
CA ALA A 111 9.77 5.51 -0.70
C ALA A 111 10.48 6.85 -0.56
#